data_9587914d07788d432aab225f33876189
#
_entry.id   9587914d07788d432aab225f33876189
#
_cell.length_a   1.000
_cell.length_b   1.000
_cell.length_c   1.000
_cell.angle_alpha   90.00
_cell.angle_beta   90.00
_cell.angle_gamma   90.00
#
_symmetry.space_group_name_H-M   'P 1'
#
loop_
_entity.id
_entity.type
_entity.pdbx_description
1 polymer ?
#
loop_
_entity_poly.entity_id
_entity_poly.type
_entity_poly.pdbx_seq_one_letter_code
_entity_poly.pdbx_strand_id
1 'polypeptide(L)'
;MQPIIRYFSFDDVTASQGWDLLSWCRSHGADDFSLTALVSPVESGRMKAFFARLDVYSKSNAVRHQLAAAPGEAAQRDTRLWRLTEQTEAILRESWGVGFVSNEYDVDLWLEDLAVYRAGDLMMGVVSHENGGVLRLTELELSELRHSSFPDRDSIPWIGF
;
A
#
# COMPACT_ATOMS: atom_id res chain seq x y z
N MET A 1 9.04 2.38 28.38
CA MET A 1 7.72 2.91 27.94
C MET A 1 7.55 2.50 26.50
N GLN A 2 6.50 1.78 26.15
CA GLN A 2 6.25 1.46 24.73
C GLN A 2 5.81 2.74 24.02
N PRO A 3 6.26 2.99 22.77
CA PRO A 3 5.85 4.17 22.01
C PRO A 3 4.34 4.12 21.75
N ILE A 4 3.70 5.27 21.90
CA ILE A 4 2.27 5.40 21.55
C ILE A 4 2.18 5.36 20.02
N ILE A 5 1.42 4.42 19.50
CA ILE A 5 1.15 4.27 18.07
C ILE A 5 -0.20 4.90 17.79
N ARG A 6 -0.28 5.68 16.71
CA ARG A 6 -1.51 6.33 16.26
C ARG A 6 -1.72 6.12 14.76
N TYR A 7 -2.95 6.31 14.32
CA TYR A 7 -3.32 6.30 12.92
C TYR A 7 -3.47 7.72 12.40
N PHE A 8 -2.95 7.95 11.22
CA PHE A 8 -3.03 9.23 10.51
C PHE A 8 -3.57 8.97 9.12
N SER A 9 -4.53 9.77 8.68
CA SER A 9 -5.00 9.74 7.30
C SER A 9 -4.16 10.67 6.42
N PHE A 10 -4.06 10.33 5.14
CA PHE A 10 -3.49 11.19 4.12
C PHE A 10 -4.37 11.14 2.87
N ASP A 11 -4.41 12.22 2.12
CA ASP A 11 -5.15 12.38 0.88
C ASP A 11 -4.40 13.28 -0.10
N ASP A 12 -4.90 13.40 -1.34
CA ASP A 12 -4.34 14.26 -2.38
C ASP A 12 -2.83 14.07 -2.64
N VAL A 13 -2.35 12.86 -2.52
CA VAL A 13 -0.94 12.52 -2.70
C VAL A 13 -0.65 12.25 -4.17
N THR A 14 0.37 12.90 -4.72
CA THR A 14 0.82 12.62 -6.09
C THR A 14 1.48 11.24 -6.18
N ALA A 15 1.56 10.68 -7.39
CA ALA A 15 2.25 9.40 -7.62
C ALA A 15 3.71 9.43 -7.09
N SER A 16 4.44 10.51 -7.33
CA SER A 16 5.82 10.65 -6.80
C SER A 16 5.86 10.62 -5.28
N GLN A 17 4.98 11.37 -4.63
CA GLN A 17 4.88 11.39 -3.16
C GLN A 17 4.49 10.02 -2.60
N GLY A 18 3.60 9.30 -3.28
CA GLY A 18 3.25 7.92 -2.91
C GLY A 18 4.48 7.00 -2.92
N TRP A 19 5.28 7.08 -3.98
CA TRP A 19 6.52 6.30 -4.07
C TRP A 19 7.54 6.68 -3.00
N ASP A 20 7.68 7.97 -2.69
CA ASP A 20 8.56 8.44 -1.62
C ASP A 20 8.09 7.93 -0.26
N LEU A 21 6.77 7.91 -0.03
CA LEU A 21 6.17 7.34 1.17
C LEU A 21 6.44 5.83 1.31
N LEU A 22 6.33 5.06 0.22
CA LEU A 22 6.66 3.64 0.22
C LEU A 22 8.13 3.40 0.58
N SER A 23 9.06 4.16 -0.03
CA SER A 23 10.49 4.11 0.29
C SER A 23 10.75 4.47 1.74
N TRP A 24 10.06 5.47 2.25
CA TRP A 24 10.13 5.88 3.66
C TRP A 24 9.67 4.75 4.58
N CYS A 25 8.52 4.13 4.32
CA CYS A 25 8.02 2.98 5.10
C CYS A 25 9.04 1.85 5.10
N ARG A 26 9.63 1.50 3.95
CA ARG A 26 10.67 0.46 3.86
C ARG A 26 11.90 0.81 4.70
N SER A 27 12.38 2.05 4.65
CA SER A 27 13.53 2.50 5.45
C SER A 27 13.25 2.51 6.96
N HIS A 28 11.98 2.55 7.36
CA HIS A 28 11.50 2.49 8.74
C HIS A 28 11.02 1.10 9.17
N GLY A 29 11.52 0.07 8.49
CA GLY A 29 11.36 -1.33 8.89
C GLY A 29 10.10 -2.02 8.38
N ALA A 30 9.39 -1.44 7.41
CA ALA A 30 8.39 -2.19 6.68
C ALA A 30 9.06 -3.33 5.91
N ASP A 31 8.54 -4.53 6.05
CA ASP A 31 9.15 -5.76 5.56
C ASP A 31 8.25 -6.54 4.58
N ASP A 32 6.97 -6.22 4.53
CA ASP A 32 5.99 -6.87 3.68
C ASP A 32 5.02 -5.89 3.05
N PHE A 33 4.41 -6.30 1.94
CA PHE A 33 3.29 -5.60 1.34
C PHE A 33 2.28 -6.56 0.72
N SER A 34 1.05 -6.08 0.55
CA SER A 34 0.00 -6.76 -0.21
C SER A 34 -0.62 -5.83 -1.23
N LEU A 35 -1.17 -6.41 -2.27
CA LEU A 35 -1.96 -5.75 -3.31
C LEU A 35 -3.28 -6.48 -3.44
N THR A 36 -4.33 -5.74 -3.71
CA THR A 36 -5.61 -6.31 -4.12
C THR A 36 -5.68 -6.28 -5.65
N ALA A 37 -5.76 -7.45 -6.26
CA ALA A 37 -6.05 -7.56 -7.68
C ALA A 37 -7.57 -7.65 -7.86
N LEU A 38 -8.14 -6.75 -8.64
CA LEU A 38 -9.51 -6.93 -9.13
C LEU A 38 -9.47 -8.06 -10.15
N VAL A 39 -10.14 -9.15 -9.86
CA VAL A 39 -10.17 -10.30 -10.77
C VAL A 39 -10.98 -9.93 -12.00
N SER A 40 -10.27 -9.57 -13.07
CA SER A 40 -10.86 -9.56 -14.40
C SER A 40 -10.97 -11.00 -14.91
N PRO A 41 -12.06 -11.39 -15.59
CA PRO A 41 -12.16 -12.70 -16.23
C PRO A 41 -11.07 -12.95 -17.29
N VAL A 42 -10.32 -11.93 -17.68
CA VAL A 42 -9.18 -12.03 -18.60
C VAL A 42 -7.99 -11.33 -17.97
N GLU A 43 -7.11 -12.08 -17.29
CA GLU A 43 -5.82 -11.53 -16.89
C GLU A 43 -5.05 -11.05 -18.13
N SER A 44 -4.70 -9.77 -18.17
CA SER A 44 -3.85 -9.24 -19.23
C SER A 44 -2.46 -9.89 -19.20
N GLY A 45 -1.79 -9.96 -20.35
CA GLY A 45 -0.41 -10.45 -20.41
C GLY A 45 0.54 -9.61 -19.52
N ARG A 46 0.25 -8.30 -19.36
CA ARG A 46 0.99 -7.38 -18.51
C ARG A 46 0.81 -7.73 -17.02
N MET A 47 -0.41 -8.03 -16.60
CA MET A 47 -0.70 -8.46 -15.23
C MET A 47 0.02 -9.77 -14.88
N LYS A 48 0.00 -10.75 -15.79
CA LYS A 48 0.74 -12.01 -15.61
C LYS A 48 2.25 -11.79 -15.48
N ALA A 49 2.82 -10.95 -16.35
CA ALA A 49 4.24 -10.62 -16.31
C ALA A 49 4.61 -9.87 -15.02
N PHE A 50 3.76 -8.97 -14.55
CA PHE A 50 3.94 -8.27 -13.28
C PHE A 50 3.98 -9.24 -12.10
N PHE A 51 2.99 -10.11 -11.95
CA PHE A 51 2.96 -11.08 -10.85
C PHE A 51 4.11 -12.10 -10.95
N ALA A 52 4.47 -12.56 -12.13
CA ALA A 52 5.61 -13.45 -12.31
C ALA A 52 6.93 -12.86 -11.79
N ARG A 53 7.12 -11.53 -11.91
CA ARG A 53 8.29 -10.83 -11.33
C ARG A 53 8.23 -10.76 -9.80
N LEU A 54 7.05 -10.67 -9.22
CA LEU A 54 6.84 -10.60 -7.77
C LEU A 54 6.87 -11.99 -7.11
N ASP A 55 6.54 -13.05 -7.82
CA ASP A 55 6.35 -14.39 -7.24
C ASP A 55 7.60 -14.93 -6.52
N VAL A 56 8.81 -14.55 -6.94
CA VAL A 56 10.06 -14.92 -6.26
C VAL A 56 10.19 -14.31 -4.85
N TYR A 57 9.40 -13.27 -4.56
CA TYR A 57 9.35 -12.59 -3.26
C TYR A 57 8.09 -12.95 -2.47
N SER A 58 7.26 -13.84 -3.01
CA SER A 58 6.00 -14.25 -2.38
C SER A 58 6.23 -14.89 -1.02
N LYS A 59 5.42 -14.51 -0.04
CA LYS A 59 5.31 -15.22 1.22
C LYS A 59 4.17 -16.22 1.11
N SER A 60 4.49 -17.51 1.16
CA SER A 60 3.52 -18.58 1.03
C SER A 60 2.38 -18.43 2.06
N ASN A 61 1.14 -18.45 1.56
CA ASN A 61 -0.12 -18.70 2.30
C ASN A 61 -0.53 -17.75 3.42
N ALA A 62 -0.03 -16.54 3.51
CA ALA A 62 -0.58 -15.58 4.45
C ALA A 62 -1.66 -14.72 3.76
N VAL A 63 -2.89 -15.24 3.72
CA VAL A 63 -4.07 -14.38 3.55
C VAL A 63 -4.13 -13.50 4.79
N ARG A 64 -3.76 -12.24 4.68
CA ARG A 64 -3.90 -11.28 5.77
C ARG A 64 -5.00 -10.28 5.48
N HIS A 65 -5.68 -9.97 6.55
CA HIS A 65 -6.92 -9.25 6.68
C HIS A 65 -7.02 -8.05 5.74
N GLN A 66 -8.01 -8.13 4.91
CA GLN A 66 -8.64 -7.04 4.21
C GLN A 66 -8.88 -5.86 5.16
N LEU A 67 -8.54 -4.65 4.74
CA LEU A 67 -9.34 -3.50 5.11
C LEU A 67 -10.75 -3.87 4.69
N ALA A 68 -11.67 -3.96 5.65
CA ALA A 68 -12.97 -4.58 5.48
C ALA A 68 -13.67 -4.05 4.22
N ALA A 69 -13.85 -4.92 3.25
CA ALA A 69 -14.75 -4.64 2.15
C ALA A 69 -16.14 -4.41 2.75
N ALA A 70 -16.85 -3.40 2.25
CA ALA A 70 -18.21 -3.14 2.67
C ALA A 70 -19.07 -4.40 2.47
N PRO A 71 -20.01 -4.71 3.38
CA PRO A 71 -20.84 -5.88 3.26
C PRO A 71 -21.66 -5.80 1.96
N GLY A 72 -21.44 -6.72 1.03
CA GLY A 72 -22.24 -6.86 -0.18
C GLY A 72 -21.51 -6.95 -1.50
N GLU A 73 -20.22 -6.61 -1.57
CA GLU A 73 -19.44 -6.76 -2.79
C GLU A 73 -18.73 -8.11 -2.85
N ALA A 74 -19.35 -9.07 -3.51
CA ALA A 74 -18.75 -10.37 -3.84
C ALA A 74 -17.82 -10.29 -5.06
N ALA A 75 -16.98 -9.28 -5.16
CA ALA A 75 -15.85 -9.34 -6.07
C ALA A 75 -14.81 -10.27 -5.46
N GLN A 76 -14.48 -11.35 -6.15
CA GLN A 76 -13.38 -12.22 -5.75
C GLN A 76 -12.09 -11.38 -5.82
N ARG A 77 -11.60 -10.93 -4.65
CA ARG A 77 -10.36 -10.19 -4.53
C ARG A 77 -9.26 -11.17 -4.16
N ASP A 78 -8.26 -11.31 -5.00
CA ASP A 78 -7.05 -12.09 -4.69
C ASP A 78 -6.04 -11.14 -4.02
N THR A 79 -5.83 -11.35 -2.72
CA THR A 79 -4.85 -10.58 -1.95
C THR A 79 -3.65 -11.47 -1.67
N ARG A 80 -2.51 -11.09 -2.21
CA ARG A 80 -1.24 -11.81 -2.03
C ARG A 80 -0.29 -10.97 -1.21
N LEU A 81 0.62 -11.64 -0.51
CA LEU A 81 1.64 -11.01 0.33
C LEU A 81 3.05 -11.27 -0.23
N TRP A 82 3.84 -10.19 -0.34
CA TRP A 82 5.22 -10.23 -0.79
C TRP A 82 6.16 -9.51 0.17
N ARG A 83 7.43 -9.86 0.13
CA ARG A 83 8.46 -9.10 0.85
C ARG A 83 8.67 -7.73 0.22
N LEU A 84 8.75 -6.70 1.06
CA LEU A 84 9.09 -5.34 0.64
C LEU A 84 10.61 -5.17 0.66
N THR A 85 11.20 -5.08 -0.52
CA THR A 85 12.64 -4.88 -0.74
C THR A 85 12.85 -3.78 -1.78
N GLU A 86 14.09 -3.33 -1.99
CA GLU A 86 14.39 -2.39 -3.09
C GLU A 86 14.00 -2.96 -4.46
N GLN A 87 14.19 -4.25 -4.66
CA GLN A 87 13.85 -4.92 -5.92
C GLN A 87 12.34 -4.95 -6.14
N THR A 88 11.54 -5.28 -5.13
CA THR A 88 10.08 -5.28 -5.26
C THR A 88 9.52 -3.87 -5.40
N GLU A 89 10.08 -2.90 -4.70
CA GLU A 89 9.74 -1.48 -4.89
C GLU A 89 10.02 -1.02 -6.33
N ALA A 90 11.18 -1.40 -6.90
CA ALA A 90 11.50 -1.08 -8.29
C ALA A 90 10.51 -1.74 -9.27
N ILE A 91 10.13 -3.01 -9.04
CA ILE A 91 9.12 -3.69 -9.85
C ILE A 91 7.78 -2.95 -9.81
N LEU A 92 7.35 -2.50 -8.61
CA LEU A 92 6.12 -1.74 -8.46
C LEU A 92 6.18 -0.42 -9.25
N ARG A 93 7.25 0.36 -9.08
CA ARG A 93 7.45 1.66 -9.76
C ARG A 93 7.45 1.53 -11.28
N GLU A 94 8.17 0.54 -11.81
CA GLU A 94 8.26 0.29 -13.25
C GLU A 94 6.93 -0.16 -13.86
N SER A 95 6.19 -0.97 -13.13
CA SER A 95 4.99 -1.62 -13.65
C SER A 95 3.73 -0.80 -13.43
N TRP A 96 3.65 -0.05 -12.34
CA TRP A 96 2.48 0.72 -11.93
C TRP A 96 2.70 2.23 -12.16
N GLY A 97 2.72 2.63 -13.43
CA GLY A 97 3.13 3.96 -13.86
C GLY A 97 2.30 5.12 -13.30
N VAL A 98 1.00 4.93 -13.09
CA VAL A 98 0.10 5.94 -12.50
C VAL A 98 0.24 6.06 -10.98
N GLY A 99 0.95 5.11 -10.33
CA GLY A 99 1.11 5.06 -8.88
C GLY A 99 -0.07 4.42 -8.16
N PHE A 100 0.16 3.98 -6.95
CA PHE A 100 -0.80 3.23 -6.14
C PHE A 100 -1.78 4.12 -5.35
N VAL A 101 -1.57 5.42 -5.35
CA VAL A 101 -2.43 6.42 -4.67
C VAL A 101 -3.25 7.21 -5.68
N SER A 102 -3.45 6.70 -6.88
CA SER A 102 -4.22 7.37 -7.92
C SER A 102 -5.57 6.69 -8.10
N ASN A 103 -6.62 7.50 -8.28
CA ASN A 103 -7.90 7.01 -8.76
C ASN A 103 -7.90 6.75 -10.29
N GLU A 104 -6.76 7.01 -10.95
CA GLU A 104 -6.55 6.62 -12.33
C GLU A 104 -6.23 5.13 -12.40
N TYR A 105 -7.14 4.36 -12.95
CA TYR A 105 -6.93 2.92 -13.14
C TYR A 105 -5.97 2.65 -14.28
N ASP A 106 -4.93 1.87 -14.01
CA ASP A 106 -4.20 1.19 -15.07
C ASP A 106 -5.06 0.02 -15.56
N VAL A 107 -5.75 0.23 -16.68
CA VAL A 107 -6.70 -0.75 -17.27
C VAL A 107 -6.09 -2.11 -17.58
N ASP A 108 -4.77 -2.22 -17.60
CA ASP A 108 -4.07 -3.46 -17.86
C ASP A 108 -3.62 -4.20 -16.60
N LEU A 109 -3.52 -3.50 -15.44
CA LEU A 109 -3.06 -4.09 -14.20
C LEU A 109 -4.18 -4.36 -13.19
N TRP A 110 -5.26 -3.59 -13.21
CA TRP A 110 -6.40 -3.76 -12.28
C TRP A 110 -5.96 -3.98 -10.82
N LEU A 111 -4.98 -3.20 -10.37
CA LEU A 111 -4.45 -3.26 -9.01
C LEU A 111 -5.06 -2.17 -8.16
N GLU A 112 -5.38 -2.51 -6.91
CA GLU A 112 -5.89 -1.59 -5.91
C GLU A 112 -5.23 -1.84 -4.55
N ASP A 113 -5.43 -0.90 -3.66
CA ASP A 113 -5.29 -1.02 -2.21
C ASP A 113 -3.94 -1.65 -1.78
N LEU A 114 -2.86 -0.94 -2.07
CA LEU A 114 -1.55 -1.29 -1.52
C LEU A 114 -1.60 -1.21 0.01
N ALA A 115 -1.25 -2.29 0.68
CA ALA A 115 -1.02 -2.29 2.12
C ALA A 115 0.42 -2.72 2.43
N VAL A 116 1.04 -2.03 3.38
CA VAL A 116 2.43 -2.23 3.80
C VAL A 116 2.46 -2.59 5.27
N TYR A 117 3.26 -3.57 5.61
CA TYR A 117 3.31 -4.15 6.96
C TYR A 117 4.72 -4.06 7.55
N ARG A 118 4.77 -3.90 8.86
CA ARG A 118 5.98 -3.95 9.67
C ARG A 118 5.79 -4.97 10.79
N ALA A 119 6.63 -6.01 10.82
CA ALA A 119 6.53 -7.11 11.77
C ALA A 119 5.11 -7.72 11.83
N GLY A 120 4.41 -7.69 10.71
CA GLY A 120 3.07 -8.23 10.59
C GLY A 120 1.92 -7.30 10.92
N ASP A 121 2.19 -6.11 11.43
CA ASP A 121 1.20 -5.05 11.68
C ASP A 121 1.11 -4.10 10.49
N LEU A 122 -0.10 -3.61 10.19
CA LEU A 122 -0.29 -2.59 9.15
C LEU A 122 0.49 -1.32 9.52
N MET A 123 1.34 -0.85 8.61
CA MET A 123 2.06 0.42 8.71
C MET A 123 1.46 1.48 7.80
N MET A 124 1.08 1.09 6.57
CA MET A 124 0.40 1.93 5.61
C MET A 124 -0.69 1.14 4.90
N GLY A 125 -1.85 1.73 4.75
CA GLY A 125 -2.94 1.20 3.91
C GLY A 125 -3.44 2.27 2.97
N VAL A 126 -3.54 1.95 1.69
CA VAL A 126 -4.04 2.86 0.66
C VAL A 126 -5.43 2.44 0.23
N VAL A 127 -6.29 3.41 0.02
CA VAL A 127 -7.60 3.25 -0.62
C VAL A 127 -7.52 3.97 -1.96
N SER A 128 -7.16 3.23 -3.00
CA SER A 128 -6.77 3.81 -4.31
C SER A 128 -7.86 4.69 -4.92
N HIS A 129 -9.12 4.25 -4.88
CA HIS A 129 -10.24 4.99 -5.43
C HIS A 129 -10.63 6.26 -4.63
N GLU A 130 -10.12 6.41 -3.42
CA GLU A 130 -10.29 7.61 -2.59
C GLU A 130 -9.08 8.55 -2.65
N ASN A 131 -8.05 8.17 -3.40
CA ASN A 131 -6.82 8.95 -3.56
C ASN A 131 -6.08 9.22 -2.24
N GLY A 132 -6.23 8.33 -1.28
CA GLY A 132 -5.71 8.50 0.07
C GLY A 132 -5.43 7.20 0.79
N GLY A 133 -5.20 7.30 2.08
CA GLY A 133 -4.93 6.14 2.91
C GLY A 133 -4.69 6.48 4.37
N VAL A 134 -4.16 5.50 5.09
CA VAL A 134 -3.83 5.62 6.50
C VAL A 134 -2.39 5.18 6.77
N LEU A 135 -1.79 5.81 7.76
CA LEU A 135 -0.48 5.47 8.31
C LEU A 135 -0.63 5.13 9.80
N ARG A 136 0.06 4.11 10.25
CA ARG A 136 0.15 3.72 11.65
C ARG A 136 1.58 3.98 12.14
N LEU A 137 1.78 5.10 12.80
CA LEU A 137 3.09 5.64 13.18
C LEU A 137 3.15 5.98 14.66
N THR A 138 4.37 6.05 15.19
CA THR A 138 4.66 6.73 16.43
C THR A 138 4.68 8.25 16.22
N GLU A 139 4.60 9.03 17.29
CA GLU A 139 4.73 10.50 17.22
C GLU A 139 6.10 10.93 16.67
N LEU A 140 7.16 10.18 16.95
CA LEU A 140 8.50 10.45 16.43
C LEU A 140 8.54 10.24 14.91
N GLU A 141 8.07 9.10 14.44
CA GLU A 141 8.00 8.78 13.01
C GLU A 141 7.14 9.77 12.24
N LEU A 142 6.02 10.21 12.83
CA LEU A 142 5.19 11.25 12.23
C LEU A 142 5.95 12.58 12.13
N SER A 143 6.69 12.96 13.19
CA SER A 143 7.51 14.15 13.16
C SER A 143 8.60 14.08 12.09
N GLU A 144 9.24 12.93 11.93
CA GLU A 144 10.24 12.70 10.88
C GLU A 144 9.63 12.78 9.48
N LEU A 145 8.47 12.15 9.27
CA LEU A 145 7.75 12.21 8.01
C LEU A 145 7.36 13.65 7.64
N ARG A 146 6.92 14.46 8.61
CA ARG A 146 6.59 15.87 8.42
C ARG A 146 7.77 16.75 8.01
N HIS A 147 8.97 16.40 8.46
CA HIS A 147 10.20 17.09 8.05
C HIS A 147 10.73 16.61 6.69
N SER A 148 10.20 15.52 6.17
CA SER A 148 10.42 15.10 4.78
C SER A 148 9.55 15.94 3.85
N SER A 149 9.79 15.86 2.55
CA SER A 149 8.99 16.58 1.53
C SER A 149 7.57 16.05 1.36
N PHE A 150 7.10 15.18 2.25
CA PHE A 150 5.74 14.67 2.22
C PHE A 150 4.76 15.76 2.67
N PRO A 151 3.70 16.08 1.89
CA PRO A 151 2.80 17.17 2.21
C PRO A 151 2.05 16.88 3.50
N ASP A 152 2.34 17.70 4.52
CA ASP A 152 1.54 17.75 5.74
C ASP A 152 0.27 18.55 5.45
N ARG A 153 -0.78 17.87 5.10
CA ARG A 153 -2.12 18.45 5.14
C ARG A 153 -2.84 17.82 6.30
N ASP A 154 -3.04 18.63 7.35
CA ASP A 154 -3.88 18.41 8.54
C ASP A 154 -4.32 16.93 8.71
N SER A 155 -3.37 16.08 9.03
CA SER A 155 -3.65 14.68 9.30
C SER A 155 -4.61 14.59 10.47
N ILE A 156 -5.89 14.44 10.18
CA ILE A 156 -6.91 14.23 11.20
C ILE A 156 -6.53 12.90 11.88
N PRO A 157 -6.28 12.90 13.20
CA PRO A 157 -6.03 11.67 13.90
C PRO A 157 -7.24 10.75 13.71
N TRP A 158 -7.06 9.64 13.05
CA TRP A 158 -8.13 8.67 12.89
C TRP A 158 -8.44 8.08 14.27
N ILE A 159 -9.59 8.48 14.78
CA ILE A 159 -10.11 7.96 16.04
C ILE A 159 -10.76 6.62 15.69
N GLY A 160 -10.02 5.62 15.92
CA GLY A 160 -10.19 4.21 15.89
C GLY A 160 -11.53 3.54 15.58
N PHE A 161 -11.42 2.35 15.11
CA PHE A 161 -12.40 1.27 15.37
C PHE A 161 -12.00 0.50 16.62
#